data_b77b23562bae85c8f623ed7fe4f2e757
#
_entry.id   b77b23562bae85c8f623ed7fe4f2e757
#
_cell.length_a   1.000
_cell.length_b   1.000
_cell.length_c   1.000
_cell.angle_alpha   90.00
_cell.angle_beta   90.00
_cell.angle_gamma   90.00
#
_symmetry.space_group_name_H-M   'P 1'
#
loop_
_entity.id
_entity.type
_entity.pdbx_description
1 polymer ?
#
loop_
_entity_poly.entity_id
_entity_poly.type
_entity_poly.pdbx_seq_one_letter_code
_entity_poly.pdbx_strand_id
1 'polypeptide(L)'
;MANLTCFSITGMKLWFYPNDHEPPHFHAKRKGEWEMKVLFLQRPGEMFELVWAAKKKQMSRADRETLQEMVEAHRFAILREWEQKVNRL
;
A
#
# COMPACT_ATOMS: atom_id res chain seq x y z
N MET A 1 9.12 10.47 -4.52
CA MET A 1 8.27 9.30 -4.27
C MET A 1 8.47 8.29 -5.40
N ALA A 2 8.38 7.01 -5.06
CA ALA A 2 8.68 5.93 -5.99
C ALA A 2 7.47 5.03 -6.15
N ASN A 3 7.04 4.79 -7.39
CA ASN A 3 5.89 3.94 -7.65
C ASN A 3 6.20 2.48 -7.33
N LEU A 4 5.20 1.76 -6.82
CA LEU A 4 5.24 0.32 -6.74
C LEU A 4 5.16 -0.22 -8.16
N THR A 5 6.04 -1.16 -8.51
CA THR A 5 6.13 -1.64 -9.89
C THR A 5 5.75 -3.10 -10.10
N CYS A 6 5.77 -3.93 -9.05
CA CYS A 6 5.50 -5.36 -9.20
C CYS A 6 4.04 -5.70 -9.50
N PHE A 7 3.11 -4.79 -9.23
CA PHE A 7 1.72 -4.92 -9.66
C PHE A 7 1.05 -3.54 -9.70
N SER A 8 -0.12 -3.50 -10.33
CA SER A 8 -0.95 -2.29 -10.34
C SER A 8 -2.41 -2.68 -10.16
N ILE A 9 -3.21 -1.74 -9.70
CA ILE A 9 -4.66 -1.91 -9.55
C ILE A 9 -5.33 -0.72 -10.23
N THR A 10 -6.25 -1.00 -11.14
CA THR A 10 -6.97 0.02 -11.88
C THR A 10 -7.65 1.00 -10.91
N GLY A 11 -7.42 2.30 -11.15
CA GLY A 11 -8.02 3.35 -10.34
C GLY A 11 -7.30 3.65 -9.03
N MET A 12 -6.22 2.95 -8.74
CA MET A 12 -5.42 3.21 -7.54
C MET A 12 -4.02 3.68 -7.89
N LYS A 13 -3.46 4.54 -7.03
CA LYS A 13 -2.05 4.88 -7.04
C LYS A 13 -1.38 4.10 -5.92
N LEU A 14 -0.23 3.48 -6.21
CA LEU A 14 0.53 2.67 -5.26
C LEU A 14 1.96 3.15 -5.29
N TRP A 15 2.51 3.54 -4.13
CA TRP A 15 3.85 4.15 -4.10
C TRP A 15 4.52 4.01 -2.74
N PHE A 16 5.84 4.28 -2.74
CA PHE A 16 6.63 4.43 -1.52
C PHE A 16 7.06 5.88 -1.39
N TYR A 17 7.17 6.37 -0.16
CA TYR A 17 7.93 7.59 0.12
C TYR A 17 9.35 7.17 0.50
N PRO A 18 10.39 7.78 -0.13
CA PRO A 18 11.78 7.36 0.14
C PRO A 18 12.22 7.50 1.59
N ASN A 19 11.58 8.38 2.35
CA ASN A 19 11.92 8.64 3.75
C ASN A 19 11.04 7.92 4.75
N ASP A 20 10.23 6.95 4.30
CA ASP A 20 9.37 6.19 5.20
C ASP A 20 10.21 5.37 6.18
N HIS A 21 9.65 5.16 7.36
CA HIS A 21 10.28 4.40 8.44
C HIS A 21 9.69 3.00 8.55
N GLU A 22 10.39 2.13 9.28
CA GLU A 22 9.85 0.83 9.64
C GLU A 22 8.53 0.98 10.41
N PRO A 23 7.59 0.06 10.29
CA PRO A 23 7.69 -1.20 9.55
C PRO A 23 7.52 -0.99 8.02
N PRO A 24 7.99 -1.96 7.21
CA PRO A 24 7.85 -1.85 5.75
C PRO A 24 6.39 -1.69 5.32
N HIS A 25 6.15 -0.72 4.44
CA HIS A 25 4.82 -0.43 3.94
C HIS A 25 4.88 0.32 2.61
N PHE A 26 3.78 0.30 1.88
CA PHE A 26 3.58 1.20 0.75
C PHE A 26 2.26 1.95 0.95
N HIS A 27 2.02 2.96 0.13
CA HIS A 27 0.80 3.75 0.19
C HIS A 27 -0.10 3.37 -0.97
N ALA A 28 -1.40 3.32 -0.72
CA ALA A 28 -2.42 3.08 -1.72
C ALA A 28 -3.46 4.20 -1.63
N LYS A 29 -3.87 4.72 -2.77
CA LYS A 29 -4.79 5.86 -2.81
C LYS A 29 -5.79 5.70 -3.94
N ARG A 30 -7.06 5.95 -3.64
CA ARG A 30 -8.07 6.19 -4.65
C ARG A 30 -8.39 7.67 -4.60
N LYS A 31 -8.06 8.38 -5.67
CA LYS A 31 -8.11 9.84 -5.71
C LYS A 31 -9.47 10.38 -5.29
N GLY A 32 -9.47 11.32 -4.36
CA GLY A 32 -10.68 11.95 -3.85
C GLY A 32 -11.47 11.11 -2.87
N GLU A 33 -11.04 9.89 -2.56
CA GLU A 33 -11.79 8.99 -1.69
C GLU A 33 -11.03 8.63 -0.42
N TRP A 34 -9.84 8.07 -0.54
CA TRP A 34 -9.08 7.64 0.63
C TRP A 34 -7.61 7.44 0.29
N GLU A 35 -6.78 7.41 1.33
CA GLU A 35 -5.39 6.98 1.27
C GLU A 35 -5.11 6.06 2.44
N MET A 36 -4.49 4.93 2.17
CA MET A 36 -4.12 3.92 3.15
C MET A 36 -2.61 3.70 3.16
N LYS A 37 -2.09 3.38 4.34
CA LYS A 37 -0.78 2.79 4.49
C LYS A 37 -1.00 1.28 4.49
N VAL A 38 -0.28 0.55 3.64
CA VAL A 38 -0.42 -0.90 3.52
C VAL A 38 0.81 -1.58 4.09
N LEU A 39 0.64 -2.15 5.28
CA LEU A 39 1.69 -2.84 6.02
C LEU A 39 1.77 -4.28 5.51
N PHE A 40 2.46 -4.46 4.39
CA PHE A 40 2.37 -5.69 3.60
C PHE A 40 2.97 -6.93 4.25
N LEU A 41 3.70 -6.78 5.36
CA LEU A 41 4.22 -7.93 6.11
C LEU A 41 3.29 -8.33 7.26
N GLN A 42 2.23 -7.58 7.50
CA GLN A 42 1.28 -7.88 8.57
C GLN A 42 0.16 -8.77 8.05
N ARG A 43 -0.53 -9.42 9.00
CA ARG A 43 -1.71 -10.21 8.65
C ARG A 43 -2.86 -9.29 8.21
N PRO A 44 -3.86 -9.84 7.49
CA PRO A 44 -4.93 -9.01 6.92
C PRO A 44 -5.64 -8.07 7.88
N GLY A 45 -5.89 -8.48 9.11
CA GLY A 45 -6.57 -7.63 10.09
C GLY A 45 -5.76 -6.43 10.56
N GLU A 46 -4.44 -6.43 10.32
CA GLU A 46 -3.54 -5.38 10.76
C GLU A 46 -2.82 -4.70 9.59
N MET A 47 -3.17 -5.07 8.38
CA MET A 47 -2.45 -4.64 7.18
C MET A 47 -2.73 -3.19 6.79
N PHE A 48 -3.93 -2.69 7.05
CA PHE A 48 -4.35 -1.38 6.55
C PHE A 48 -4.45 -0.35 7.66
N GLU A 49 -3.78 0.80 7.46
CA GLU A 49 -3.91 1.97 8.34
C GLU A 49 -4.42 3.15 7.53
N LEU A 50 -5.50 3.76 7.99
CA LEU A 50 -6.06 4.92 7.31
C LEU A 50 -5.16 6.14 7.49
N VAL A 51 -4.81 6.80 6.38
CA VAL A 51 -4.13 8.08 6.40
C VAL A 51 -5.17 9.20 6.38
N TRP A 52 -6.10 9.13 5.42
CA TRP A 52 -7.25 10.03 5.37
C TRP A 52 -8.37 9.39 4.53
N ALA A 53 -9.59 9.89 4.73
CA ALA A 53 -10.73 9.54 3.89
C ALA A 53 -11.62 10.76 3.76
N ALA A 54 -12.19 10.94 2.58
CA ALA A 54 -13.18 11.99 2.36
C ALA A 54 -14.44 11.64 3.16
N LYS A 55 -15.22 12.68 3.49
CA LYS A 55 -16.46 12.52 4.24
C LYS A 55 -17.36 11.46 3.58
N LYS A 56 -17.79 10.48 4.37
CA LYS A 56 -18.64 9.36 3.94
C LYS A 56 -17.97 8.45 2.91
N LYS A 57 -16.66 8.57 2.69
CA LYS A 57 -15.91 7.65 1.83
C LYS A 57 -15.06 6.75 2.71
N GLN A 58 -14.87 5.55 2.24
CA GLN A 58 -13.95 4.60 2.88
C GLN A 58 -13.57 3.56 1.83
N MET A 59 -12.50 2.84 2.11
CA MET A 59 -12.08 1.77 1.21
C MET A 59 -13.17 0.71 1.17
N SER A 60 -13.64 0.38 -0.04
CA SER A 60 -14.67 -0.64 -0.19
C SER A 60 -14.14 -2.02 0.16
N ARG A 61 -15.04 -2.96 0.43
CA ARG A 61 -14.66 -4.34 0.67
C ARG A 61 -13.95 -4.93 -0.55
N ALA A 62 -14.42 -4.61 -1.76
CA ALA A 62 -13.80 -5.08 -2.99
C ALA A 62 -12.37 -4.58 -3.13
N ASP A 63 -12.12 -3.30 -2.85
CA ASP A 63 -10.77 -2.74 -2.90
C ASP A 63 -9.86 -3.38 -1.86
N ARG A 64 -10.37 -3.58 -0.65
CA ARG A 64 -9.62 -4.24 0.42
C ARG A 64 -9.21 -5.66 0.03
N GLU A 65 -10.14 -6.42 -0.50
CA GLU A 65 -9.87 -7.80 -0.93
C GLU A 65 -8.87 -7.84 -2.07
N THR A 66 -9.00 -6.94 -3.04
CA THR A 66 -8.07 -6.85 -4.16
C THR A 66 -6.65 -6.52 -3.68
N LEU A 67 -6.51 -5.50 -2.83
CA LEU A 67 -5.21 -5.16 -2.26
C LEU A 67 -4.62 -6.32 -1.48
N GLN A 68 -5.42 -6.96 -0.65
CA GLN A 68 -4.96 -8.08 0.16
C GLN A 68 -4.47 -9.25 -0.70
N GLU A 69 -5.22 -9.61 -1.75
CA GLU A 69 -4.83 -10.68 -2.67
C GLU A 69 -3.53 -10.33 -3.39
N MET A 70 -3.39 -9.11 -3.86
CA MET A 70 -2.19 -8.69 -4.57
C MET A 70 -0.97 -8.66 -3.65
N VAL A 71 -1.15 -8.21 -2.41
CA VAL A 71 -0.08 -8.23 -1.42
C VAL A 71 0.36 -9.67 -1.14
N GLU A 72 -0.59 -10.57 -0.92
CA GLU A 72 -0.26 -11.97 -0.64
C GLU A 72 0.46 -12.63 -1.81
N ALA A 73 0.06 -12.32 -3.04
CA ALA A 73 0.69 -12.87 -4.25
C ALA A 73 2.09 -12.31 -4.51
N HIS A 74 2.38 -11.09 -4.04
CA HIS A 74 3.62 -10.38 -4.42
C HIS A 74 4.46 -9.95 -3.21
N ARG A 75 4.25 -10.53 -2.05
CA ARG A 75 4.87 -10.05 -0.81
C ARG A 75 6.39 -9.92 -0.90
N PHE A 76 7.08 -10.90 -1.45
CA PHE A 76 8.53 -10.85 -1.58
C PHE A 76 8.98 -9.78 -2.58
N ALA A 77 8.25 -9.63 -3.69
CA ALA A 77 8.58 -8.61 -4.68
C ALA A 77 8.39 -7.21 -4.09
N ILE A 78 7.35 -7.00 -3.30
CA ILE A 78 7.11 -5.72 -2.63
C ILE A 78 8.24 -5.44 -1.65
N LEU A 79 8.66 -6.42 -0.87
CA LEU A 79 9.75 -6.25 0.08
C LEU A 79 11.05 -5.87 -0.63
N ARG A 80 11.35 -6.47 -1.76
CA ARG A 80 12.53 -6.12 -2.54
C ARG A 80 12.46 -4.67 -3.02
N GLU A 81 11.29 -4.22 -3.47
CA GLU A 81 11.12 -2.82 -3.86
C GLU A 81 11.31 -1.88 -2.66
N TRP A 82 10.77 -2.24 -1.50
CA TRP A 82 10.98 -1.48 -0.28
C TRP A 82 12.46 -1.33 0.02
N GLU A 83 13.20 -2.42 -0.02
CA GLU A 83 14.64 -2.41 0.26
C GLU A 83 15.44 -1.56 -0.74
N GLN A 84 15.01 -1.52 -1.99
CA GLN A 84 15.67 -0.75 -3.05
C GLN A 84 15.31 0.73 -3.04
N LYS A 85 14.07 1.06 -2.69
CA LYS A 85 13.51 2.41 -2.87
C LYS A 85 13.38 3.20 -1.59
N VAL A 86 13.37 2.52 -0.46
CA VAL A 86 13.17 3.12 0.85
C VAL A 86 14.26 2.63 1.79
N ASN A 87 14.62 3.47 2.77
CA ASN A 87 15.50 3.07 3.86
C ASN A 87 16.85 2.49 3.38
N ARG A 88 17.42 3.11 2.39
CA ARG A 88 18.72 2.68 1.83
C ARG A 88 19.85 3.27 2.66
N LEU A 89 20.50 2.42 3.42
CA LEU A 89 21.67 2.81 4.20
C LEU A 89 22.93 2.21 3.61
#